data_3146f5585d5845a11e4d1a72f2169460
#
_entry.id   3146f5585d5845a11e4d1a72f2169460
#
_cell.length_a   1.000
_cell.length_b   1.000
_cell.length_c   1.000
_cell.angle_alpha   90.00
_cell.angle_beta   90.00
_cell.angle_gamma   90.00
#
_symmetry.space_group_name_H-M   'P 1'
#
loop_
_entity.id
_entity.type
_entity.pdbx_description
1 polymer ?
#
loop_
_entity_poly.entity_id
_entity_poly.type
_entity_poly.pdbx_seq_one_letter_code
_entity_poly.pdbx_strand_id
1 'polypeptide(L)'
;MRRTLTLVAVVVIAVATTLFNTTPAFAHGYVNSPPSRQANCAQGKVPNCGNIIYEPQSVEGPKGLRNCHANLSQFAQLSDESKPWPAAQVGTTVTFNWTFTARHATLNYEYYIGNTRVAVFNGNGQQPPATVAHTVNLSGYSGRQKVLAIWNISDTANAFYSCIDLQIGGGGNPNPTPTPTVTPTPNPTPTPTPTPTTPSGTWKAGTAYAVGNTVTYNGVTYRCVQAHTALAGWEPPNVPALWQRV
;
A
#
# COMPACT_ATOMS: atom_id res chain seq x y z
N MET A 1 -3.27 -25.03 54.86
CA MET A 1 -3.80 -25.30 53.51
C MET A 1 -4.54 -24.11 52.84
N ARG A 2 -5.16 -23.15 53.55
CA ARG A 2 -5.90 -22.03 52.92
C ARG A 2 -5.01 -20.90 52.30
N ARG A 3 -3.76 -20.74 52.75
CA ARG A 3 -2.85 -19.69 52.24
C ARG A 3 -2.16 -20.02 50.88
N THR A 4 -2.02 -21.29 50.58
CA THR A 4 -1.39 -21.74 49.32
C THR A 4 -2.33 -21.69 48.12
N LEU A 5 -3.65 -21.86 48.34
CA LEU A 5 -4.63 -21.75 47.24
C LEU A 5 -4.81 -20.30 46.73
N THR A 6 -4.66 -19.31 47.61
CA THR A 6 -4.82 -17.89 47.24
C THR A 6 -3.66 -17.40 46.37
N LEU A 7 -2.46 -17.89 46.60
CA LEU A 7 -1.28 -17.54 45.80
C LEU A 7 -1.32 -18.12 44.38
N VAL A 8 -1.84 -19.35 44.23
CA VAL A 8 -1.98 -19.99 42.90
C VAL A 8 -3.03 -19.29 42.05
N ALA A 9 -4.15 -18.86 42.64
CA ALA A 9 -5.20 -18.14 41.96
C ALA A 9 -4.74 -16.74 41.44
N VAL A 10 -3.91 -16.02 42.19
CA VAL A 10 -3.36 -14.71 41.79
C VAL A 10 -2.35 -14.84 40.68
N VAL A 11 -1.52 -15.89 40.66
CA VAL A 11 -0.53 -16.14 39.59
C VAL A 11 -1.22 -16.51 38.28
N VAL A 12 -2.28 -17.31 38.32
CA VAL A 12 -3.04 -17.70 37.11
C VAL A 12 -3.78 -16.48 36.49
N ILE A 13 -4.30 -15.56 37.28
CA ILE A 13 -4.94 -14.34 36.78
C ILE A 13 -3.89 -13.38 36.18
N ALA A 14 -2.68 -13.27 36.75
CA ALA A 14 -1.63 -12.41 36.23
C ALA A 14 -1.07 -12.91 34.89
N VAL A 15 -1.05 -14.22 34.65
CA VAL A 15 -0.59 -14.80 33.37
C VAL A 15 -1.64 -14.68 32.27
N ALA A 16 -2.92 -14.68 32.61
CA ALA A 16 -4.02 -14.57 31.63
C ALA A 16 -4.18 -13.15 31.04
N THR A 17 -3.69 -12.09 31.72
CA THR A 17 -3.86 -10.71 31.25
C THR A 17 -2.76 -10.21 30.32
N THR A 18 -1.69 -10.98 30.08
CA THR A 18 -0.58 -10.58 29.19
C THR A 18 -0.74 -11.02 27.73
N LEU A 19 -1.80 -11.72 27.37
CA LEU A 19 -1.91 -12.39 26.07
C LEU A 19 -2.70 -11.65 24.98
N PHE A 20 -3.22 -10.44 25.20
CA PHE A 20 -4.08 -9.78 24.21
C PHE A 20 -3.80 -8.31 23.94
N ASN A 21 -2.52 -7.91 23.88
CA ASN A 21 -2.15 -6.64 23.24
C ASN A 21 -1.65 -6.90 21.81
N THR A 22 -2.50 -7.40 20.93
CA THR A 22 -2.26 -7.29 19.49
C THR A 22 -2.62 -5.87 19.09
N THR A 23 -1.63 -4.99 19.01
CA THR A 23 -1.82 -3.72 18.31
C THR A 23 -2.21 -4.05 16.88
N PRO A 24 -3.31 -3.47 16.33
CA PRO A 24 -3.62 -3.65 14.91
C PRO A 24 -2.41 -3.17 14.10
N ALA A 25 -1.81 -4.07 13.38
CA ALA A 25 -0.71 -3.76 12.49
C ALA A 25 -1.30 -3.18 11.22
N PHE A 26 -1.15 -1.89 11.02
CA PHE A 26 -1.59 -1.22 9.79
C PHE A 26 -0.52 -1.42 8.72
N ALA A 27 -0.85 -2.16 7.68
CA ALA A 27 -0.06 -2.28 6.46
C ALA A 27 -0.83 -1.60 5.33
N HIS A 28 -0.15 -0.91 4.41
CA HIS A 28 -0.78 -0.32 3.23
C HIS A 28 0.21 -0.28 2.08
N GLY A 29 -0.19 -0.79 0.92
CA GLY A 29 0.69 -0.78 -0.25
C GLY A 29 0.00 -1.27 -1.51
N TYR A 30 0.52 -0.86 -2.66
CA TYR A 30 0.01 -1.25 -3.97
C TYR A 30 1.10 -1.14 -5.05
N VAL A 31 0.87 -1.79 -6.20
CA VAL A 31 1.74 -1.62 -7.37
C VAL A 31 1.41 -0.30 -8.06
N ASN A 32 2.39 0.61 -8.09
CA ASN A 32 2.27 1.92 -8.71
C ASN A 32 2.74 1.94 -10.18
N SER A 33 3.72 1.09 -10.54
CA SER A 33 4.23 1.01 -11.91
C SER A 33 4.60 -0.44 -12.29
N PRO A 34 4.18 -0.95 -13.47
CA PRO A 34 3.11 -0.40 -14.27
C PRO A 34 1.85 -0.19 -13.43
N PRO A 35 1.01 0.83 -13.73
CA PRO A 35 -0.05 1.20 -12.81
C PRO A 35 -1.08 0.08 -12.64
N SER A 36 -1.34 -0.30 -11.41
CA SER A 36 -2.42 -1.23 -11.06
C SER A 36 -3.78 -0.58 -11.31
N ARG A 37 -4.86 -1.38 -11.24
CA ARG A 37 -6.24 -0.88 -11.41
C ARG A 37 -6.56 0.21 -10.39
N GLN A 38 -6.21 0.01 -9.11
CA GLN A 38 -6.36 1.02 -8.07
C GLN A 38 -5.49 2.26 -8.33
N ALA A 39 -4.29 2.11 -8.85
CA ALA A 39 -3.45 3.24 -9.25
C ALA A 39 -4.06 4.03 -10.42
N ASN A 40 -4.59 3.34 -11.43
CA ASN A 40 -5.30 3.98 -12.56
C ASN A 40 -6.57 4.72 -12.08
N CYS A 41 -7.30 4.16 -11.12
CA CYS A 41 -8.45 4.81 -10.48
C CYS A 41 -8.03 6.08 -9.75
N ALA A 42 -7.00 6.02 -8.91
CA ALA A 42 -6.48 7.18 -8.16
C ALA A 42 -5.93 8.28 -9.08
N GLN A 43 -5.44 7.92 -10.26
CA GLN A 43 -4.99 8.86 -11.31
C GLN A 43 -6.13 9.39 -12.19
N GLY A 44 -7.38 9.03 -11.92
CA GLY A 44 -8.54 9.48 -12.70
C GLY A 44 -8.61 8.90 -14.12
N LYS A 45 -7.85 7.84 -14.43
CA LYS A 45 -7.80 7.22 -15.77
C LYS A 45 -8.98 6.30 -16.07
N VAL A 46 -9.69 5.87 -15.02
CA VAL A 46 -10.86 5.00 -15.13
C VAL A 46 -12.02 5.63 -14.38
N PRO A 47 -13.20 5.77 -15.01
CA PRO A 47 -14.35 6.39 -14.36
C PRO A 47 -15.03 5.43 -13.38
N ASN A 48 -15.80 6.00 -12.45
CA ASN A 48 -16.68 5.25 -11.54
C ASN A 48 -15.94 4.19 -10.71
N CYS A 49 -14.80 4.55 -10.15
CA CYS A 49 -13.99 3.67 -9.32
C CYS A 49 -14.42 3.61 -7.84
N GLY A 50 -15.37 4.45 -7.41
CA GLY A 50 -15.75 4.52 -5.99
C GLY A 50 -14.62 4.99 -5.08
N ASN A 51 -14.64 4.57 -3.82
CA ASN A 51 -13.72 5.08 -2.80
C ASN A 51 -12.25 4.69 -2.99
N ILE A 52 -11.96 3.69 -3.83
CA ILE A 52 -10.57 3.27 -4.10
C ILE A 52 -9.70 4.41 -4.66
N ILE A 53 -10.30 5.45 -5.24
CA ILE A 53 -9.58 6.63 -5.73
C ILE A 53 -8.84 7.37 -4.61
N TYR A 54 -9.33 7.28 -3.37
CA TYR A 54 -8.77 7.95 -2.20
C TYR A 54 -7.81 7.05 -1.40
N GLU A 55 -7.92 5.74 -1.56
CA GLU A 55 -7.18 4.77 -0.75
C GLU A 55 -6.65 3.58 -1.59
N PRO A 56 -5.92 3.83 -2.69
CA PRO A 56 -5.42 2.77 -3.57
C PRO A 56 -4.55 1.74 -2.85
N GLN A 57 -4.00 2.08 -1.69
CA GLN A 57 -3.16 1.23 -0.86
C GLN A 57 -3.94 0.26 0.05
N SER A 58 -5.29 0.36 0.12
CA SER A 58 -6.12 -0.29 1.16
C SER A 58 -6.78 -1.60 0.71
N VAL A 59 -6.35 -2.19 -0.41
CA VAL A 59 -6.91 -3.46 -0.90
C VAL A 59 -6.32 -4.63 -0.12
N GLU A 60 -6.74 -4.78 1.14
CA GLU A 60 -6.29 -5.80 2.08
C GLU A 60 -7.37 -6.88 2.27
N GLY A 61 -6.98 -8.13 2.32
CA GLY A 61 -7.86 -9.25 2.63
C GLY A 61 -7.11 -10.52 2.99
N PRO A 62 -7.82 -11.62 3.30
CA PRO A 62 -7.19 -12.89 3.62
C PRO A 62 -6.19 -13.34 2.56
N LYS A 63 -5.10 -13.99 2.98
CA LYS A 63 -4.14 -14.63 2.06
C LYS A 63 -4.82 -15.67 1.18
N GLY A 64 -4.28 -15.87 -0.01
CA GLY A 64 -4.71 -16.93 -0.93
C GLY A 64 -5.85 -16.55 -1.87
N LEU A 65 -6.40 -15.34 -1.80
CA LEU A 65 -7.41 -14.88 -2.75
C LEU A 65 -6.82 -14.71 -4.17
N ARG A 66 -7.71 -14.82 -5.19
CA ARG A 66 -7.36 -14.70 -6.61
C ARG A 66 -8.22 -13.67 -7.35
N ASN A 67 -8.55 -12.57 -6.68
CA ASN A 67 -9.34 -11.47 -7.26
C ASN A 67 -8.70 -10.12 -6.96
N CYS A 68 -9.12 -9.08 -7.67
CA CYS A 68 -8.49 -7.77 -7.63
C CYS A 68 -8.95 -6.89 -6.46
N HIS A 69 -10.02 -7.28 -5.76
CA HIS A 69 -10.68 -6.48 -4.72
C HIS A 69 -10.58 -7.10 -3.31
N ALA A 70 -9.77 -8.17 -3.14
CA ALA A 70 -9.55 -8.83 -1.85
C ALA A 70 -10.86 -9.25 -1.12
N ASN A 71 -11.94 -9.54 -1.85
CA ASN A 71 -13.31 -9.79 -1.35
C ASN A 71 -13.93 -8.60 -0.60
N LEU A 72 -13.41 -7.40 -0.76
CA LEU A 72 -13.95 -6.16 -0.20
C LEU A 72 -15.06 -5.63 -1.12
N SER A 73 -16.31 -5.67 -0.68
CA SER A 73 -17.46 -5.24 -1.49
C SER A 73 -17.37 -3.78 -1.93
N GLN A 74 -16.80 -2.89 -1.08
CA GLN A 74 -16.57 -1.48 -1.40
C GLN A 74 -15.56 -1.26 -2.55
N PHE A 75 -14.76 -2.29 -2.90
CA PHE A 75 -13.78 -2.25 -3.99
C PHE A 75 -14.09 -3.26 -5.11
N ALA A 76 -15.31 -3.80 -5.15
CA ALA A 76 -15.73 -4.82 -6.13
C ALA A 76 -15.49 -4.40 -7.59
N GLN A 77 -15.57 -3.09 -7.88
CA GLN A 77 -15.28 -2.53 -9.20
C GLN A 77 -13.85 -2.82 -9.71
N LEU A 78 -12.89 -3.12 -8.84
CA LEU A 78 -11.55 -3.52 -9.27
C LEU A 78 -11.52 -4.87 -9.98
N SER A 79 -12.53 -5.71 -9.76
CA SER A 79 -12.70 -7.00 -10.46
C SER A 79 -13.72 -6.94 -11.61
N ASP A 80 -14.27 -5.78 -11.92
CA ASP A 80 -15.18 -5.58 -13.04
C ASP A 80 -14.39 -5.52 -14.36
N GLU A 81 -14.44 -6.59 -15.14
CA GLU A 81 -13.74 -6.69 -16.43
C GLU A 81 -14.41 -5.87 -17.56
N SER A 82 -15.63 -5.35 -17.36
CA SER A 82 -16.30 -4.47 -18.33
C SER A 82 -15.74 -3.05 -18.33
N LYS A 83 -15.01 -2.67 -17.30
CA LYS A 83 -14.39 -1.34 -17.21
C LYS A 83 -13.23 -1.17 -18.22
N PRO A 84 -13.03 0.05 -18.74
CA PRO A 84 -11.98 0.34 -19.72
C PRO A 84 -10.59 0.40 -19.04
N TRP A 85 -10.13 -0.71 -18.49
CA TRP A 85 -8.83 -0.78 -17.84
C TRP A 85 -7.72 -0.47 -18.83
N PRO A 86 -6.89 0.58 -18.61
CA PRO A 86 -5.71 0.82 -19.42
C PRO A 86 -4.70 -0.32 -19.27
N ALA A 87 -4.24 -0.89 -20.39
CA ALA A 87 -3.16 -1.86 -20.39
C ALA A 87 -1.82 -1.16 -20.68
N ALA A 88 -0.85 -1.34 -19.80
CA ALA A 88 0.49 -0.82 -20.02
C ALA A 88 1.19 -1.63 -21.12
N GLN A 89 1.76 -0.94 -22.14
CA GLN A 89 2.58 -1.57 -23.18
C GLN A 89 3.92 -1.99 -22.55
N VAL A 90 4.26 -3.27 -22.65
CA VAL A 90 5.47 -3.82 -22.04
C VAL A 90 6.14 -4.87 -22.94
N GLY A 91 7.43 -5.07 -22.73
CA GLY A 91 8.15 -6.24 -23.23
C GLY A 91 7.85 -7.49 -22.40
N THR A 92 8.58 -8.57 -22.65
CA THR A 92 8.46 -9.83 -21.92
C THR A 92 9.13 -9.81 -20.56
N THR A 93 9.94 -8.82 -20.25
CA THR A 93 10.52 -8.59 -18.92
C THR A 93 9.92 -7.32 -18.35
N VAL A 94 9.23 -7.42 -17.22
CA VAL A 94 8.46 -6.31 -16.61
C VAL A 94 8.93 -6.08 -15.19
N THR A 95 9.23 -4.82 -14.84
CA THR A 95 9.54 -4.42 -13.46
C THR A 95 8.31 -3.82 -12.81
N PHE A 96 7.82 -4.49 -11.75
CA PHE A 96 6.72 -4.04 -10.92
C PHE A 96 7.27 -3.26 -9.73
N ASN A 97 6.83 -2.01 -9.56
CA ASN A 97 7.23 -1.16 -8.46
C ASN A 97 6.09 -1.06 -7.45
N TRP A 98 6.31 -1.58 -6.26
CA TRP A 98 5.43 -1.40 -5.10
C TRP A 98 5.73 -0.08 -4.41
N THR A 99 4.67 0.57 -3.93
CA THR A 99 4.73 1.73 -3.05
C THR A 99 3.98 1.40 -1.77
N PHE A 100 4.63 1.63 -0.63
CA PHE A 100 4.06 1.36 0.69
C PHE A 100 3.85 2.67 1.43
N THR A 101 2.61 2.92 1.82
CA THR A 101 2.24 4.06 2.67
C THR A 101 2.29 3.68 4.15
N ALA A 102 2.13 2.39 4.46
CA ALA A 102 2.46 1.82 5.77
C ALA A 102 3.16 0.47 5.55
N ARG A 103 4.41 0.37 6.01
CA ARG A 103 5.27 -0.79 5.80
C ARG A 103 5.05 -1.82 6.88
N HIS A 104 5.09 -3.10 6.52
CA HIS A 104 4.91 -4.19 7.46
C HIS A 104 5.84 -5.37 7.15
N ALA A 105 6.10 -6.22 8.14
CA ALA A 105 6.91 -7.41 7.98
C ALA A 105 6.34 -8.31 6.86
N THR A 106 7.16 -8.65 5.88
CA THR A 106 6.76 -9.27 4.62
C THR A 106 7.15 -10.74 4.58
N LEU A 107 6.17 -11.62 4.32
CA LEU A 107 6.44 -13.03 4.04
C LEU A 107 7.04 -13.16 2.64
N ASN A 108 6.28 -12.77 1.63
CA ASN A 108 6.71 -12.78 0.22
C ASN A 108 5.81 -11.88 -0.63
N TYR A 109 6.21 -11.74 -1.91
CA TYR A 109 5.42 -11.17 -2.98
C TYR A 109 5.18 -12.23 -4.04
N GLU A 110 3.95 -12.39 -4.49
CA GLU A 110 3.58 -13.36 -5.51
C GLU A 110 2.94 -12.66 -6.71
N TYR A 111 3.20 -13.19 -7.91
CA TYR A 111 2.64 -12.68 -9.16
C TYR A 111 1.95 -13.81 -9.91
N TYR A 112 0.73 -13.57 -10.39
CA TYR A 112 -0.09 -14.55 -11.08
C TYR A 112 -0.64 -14.01 -12.39
N ILE A 113 -0.69 -14.88 -13.42
CA ILE A 113 -1.51 -14.69 -14.62
C ILE A 113 -2.51 -15.85 -14.66
N GLY A 114 -3.81 -15.52 -14.57
CA GLY A 114 -4.83 -16.54 -14.31
C GLY A 114 -4.51 -17.30 -13.01
N ASN A 115 -4.44 -18.63 -13.10
CA ASN A 115 -4.12 -19.49 -11.98
C ASN A 115 -2.61 -19.83 -11.86
N THR A 116 -1.79 -19.39 -12.82
CA THR A 116 -0.36 -19.69 -12.85
C THR A 116 0.44 -18.67 -12.09
N ARG A 117 1.22 -19.10 -11.09
CA ARG A 117 2.19 -18.25 -10.42
C ARG A 117 3.42 -18.08 -11.30
N VAL A 118 3.65 -16.84 -11.77
CA VAL A 118 4.76 -16.50 -12.70
C VAL A 118 6.01 -16.04 -11.96
N ALA A 119 5.88 -15.55 -10.72
CA ALA A 119 7.03 -15.18 -9.89
C ALA A 119 6.69 -15.20 -8.40
N VAL A 120 7.73 -15.34 -7.57
CA VAL A 120 7.69 -15.14 -6.12
C VAL A 120 9.01 -14.52 -5.66
N PHE A 121 8.91 -13.54 -4.75
CA PHE A 121 10.06 -12.88 -4.11
C PHE A 121 9.91 -12.98 -2.60
N ASN A 122 10.92 -13.48 -1.92
CA ASN A 122 10.88 -13.66 -0.47
C ASN A 122 11.08 -12.31 0.25
N GLY A 123 10.25 -12.03 1.24
CA GLY A 123 10.39 -10.86 2.11
C GLY A 123 11.17 -11.13 3.40
N ASN A 124 11.49 -12.42 3.68
CA ASN A 124 12.26 -12.88 4.84
C ASN A 124 11.74 -12.39 6.19
N GLY A 125 10.44 -12.09 6.30
CA GLY A 125 9.85 -11.53 7.51
C GLY A 125 10.30 -10.09 7.81
N GLN A 126 10.98 -9.42 6.86
CA GLN A 126 11.50 -8.08 7.06
C GLN A 126 10.49 -7.01 6.62
N GLN A 127 10.55 -5.86 7.27
CA GLN A 127 9.82 -4.68 6.83
C GLN A 127 10.49 -4.11 5.57
N PRO A 128 9.76 -3.93 4.45
CA PRO A 128 10.35 -3.45 3.21
C PRO A 128 10.73 -1.95 3.30
N PRO A 129 11.59 -1.43 2.42
CA PRO A 129 11.73 0.02 2.21
C PRO A 129 10.40 0.62 1.69
N ALA A 130 10.32 1.95 1.56
CA ALA A 130 9.13 2.65 1.09
C ALA A 130 8.69 2.23 -0.33
N THR A 131 9.62 1.75 -1.14
CA THR A 131 9.38 1.19 -2.47
C THR A 131 10.19 -0.08 -2.67
N VAL A 132 9.61 -1.03 -3.43
CA VAL A 132 10.28 -2.28 -3.81
C VAL A 132 10.04 -2.52 -5.29
N ALA A 133 11.09 -2.91 -6.02
CA ALA A 133 11.03 -3.24 -7.44
C ALA A 133 11.28 -4.73 -7.66
N HIS A 134 10.38 -5.40 -8.39
CA HIS A 134 10.51 -6.80 -8.76
C HIS A 134 10.48 -6.95 -10.28
N THR A 135 11.54 -7.51 -10.86
CA THR A 135 11.59 -7.81 -12.28
C THR A 135 11.12 -9.23 -12.54
N VAL A 136 10.06 -9.37 -13.33
CA VAL A 136 9.39 -10.63 -13.64
C VAL A 136 9.56 -10.94 -15.13
N ASN A 137 9.93 -12.17 -15.44
CA ASN A 137 9.99 -12.68 -16.81
C ASN A 137 8.62 -13.25 -17.19
N LEU A 138 8.01 -12.69 -18.22
CA LEU A 138 6.72 -13.07 -18.81
C LEU A 138 6.86 -13.57 -20.25
N SER A 139 8.04 -14.13 -20.64
CA SER A 139 8.34 -14.55 -22.02
C SER A 139 7.37 -15.62 -22.57
N GLY A 140 6.67 -16.35 -21.71
CA GLY A 140 5.63 -17.30 -22.10
C GLY A 140 4.25 -16.68 -22.39
N TYR A 141 4.11 -15.35 -22.30
CA TYR A 141 2.85 -14.63 -22.43
C TYR A 141 2.93 -13.56 -23.51
N SER A 142 1.83 -13.32 -24.20
CA SER A 142 1.68 -12.29 -25.22
C SER A 142 0.29 -11.68 -25.20
N GLY A 143 0.10 -10.55 -25.88
CA GLY A 143 -1.17 -9.86 -25.96
C GLY A 143 -1.60 -9.26 -24.61
N ARG A 144 -2.93 -9.10 -24.45
CA ARG A 144 -3.48 -8.54 -23.22
C ARG A 144 -3.44 -9.58 -22.10
N GLN A 145 -2.81 -9.23 -20.99
CA GLN A 145 -2.71 -10.06 -19.79
C GLN A 145 -3.07 -9.24 -18.56
N LYS A 146 -3.68 -9.90 -17.58
CA LYS A 146 -3.90 -9.35 -16.25
C LYS A 146 -2.97 -10.05 -15.26
N VAL A 147 -2.08 -9.31 -14.66
CA VAL A 147 -1.20 -9.79 -13.58
C VAL A 147 -1.84 -9.44 -12.25
N LEU A 148 -2.04 -10.43 -11.39
CA LEU A 148 -2.38 -10.24 -9.99
C LEU A 148 -1.10 -10.29 -9.17
N ALA A 149 -0.73 -9.17 -8.56
CA ALA A 149 0.38 -9.05 -7.63
C ALA A 149 -0.16 -9.07 -6.20
N ILE A 150 0.45 -9.89 -5.34
CA ILE A 150 0.03 -10.11 -3.95
C ILE A 150 1.23 -9.83 -3.04
N TRP A 151 1.04 -8.98 -2.03
CA TRP A 151 2.00 -8.77 -0.94
C TRP A 151 1.50 -9.48 0.32
N ASN A 152 2.10 -10.60 0.66
CA ASN A 152 1.76 -11.40 1.83
C ASN A 152 2.47 -10.87 3.09
N ILE A 153 1.70 -10.52 4.11
CA ILE A 153 2.24 -10.05 5.40
C ILE A 153 2.72 -11.26 6.21
N SER A 154 3.83 -11.15 6.92
CA SER A 154 4.43 -12.32 7.60
C SER A 154 3.71 -12.72 8.88
N ASP A 155 3.27 -11.78 9.67
CA ASP A 155 2.74 -11.93 11.03
C ASP A 155 1.23 -11.73 11.16
N THR A 156 0.52 -11.63 10.04
CA THR A 156 -0.95 -11.61 9.97
C THR A 156 -1.49 -12.64 8.99
N ALA A 157 -2.79 -12.89 9.02
CA ALA A 157 -3.48 -13.75 8.04
C ALA A 157 -3.73 -13.02 6.70
N ASN A 158 -3.36 -11.74 6.57
CA ASN A 158 -3.74 -10.88 5.47
C ASN A 158 -2.64 -10.69 4.42
N ALA A 159 -3.07 -10.23 3.26
CA ALA A 159 -2.26 -9.82 2.12
C ALA A 159 -2.89 -8.60 1.43
N PHE A 160 -2.09 -7.89 0.64
CA PHE A 160 -2.53 -6.79 -0.22
C PHE A 160 -2.54 -7.24 -1.68
N TYR A 161 -3.53 -6.78 -2.43
CA TYR A 161 -3.82 -7.22 -3.79
C TYR A 161 -3.76 -6.07 -4.78
N SER A 162 -3.08 -6.28 -5.91
CA SER A 162 -3.01 -5.33 -7.01
C SER A 162 -3.16 -6.06 -8.32
N CYS A 163 -4.16 -5.69 -9.13
CA CYS A 163 -4.26 -6.17 -10.51
C CYS A 163 -3.66 -5.14 -11.46
N ILE A 164 -2.83 -5.61 -12.38
CA ILE A 164 -2.15 -4.80 -13.39
C ILE A 164 -2.51 -5.34 -14.76
N ASP A 165 -3.11 -4.51 -15.61
CA ASP A 165 -3.40 -4.86 -17.00
C ASP A 165 -2.19 -4.51 -17.87
N LEU A 166 -1.69 -5.50 -18.62
CA LEU A 166 -0.54 -5.40 -19.50
C LEU A 166 -0.91 -5.73 -20.93
N GLN A 167 -0.24 -5.10 -21.89
CA GLN A 167 -0.18 -5.50 -23.29
C GLN A 167 1.25 -5.94 -23.59
N ILE A 168 1.48 -7.26 -23.65
CA ILE A 168 2.82 -7.85 -23.85
C ILE A 168 3.06 -8.07 -25.33
N GLY A 169 4.22 -7.60 -25.86
CA GLY A 169 4.68 -7.92 -27.22
C GLY A 169 3.90 -7.22 -28.33
N GLY A 170 3.42 -6.01 -28.13
CA GLY A 170 3.07 -5.09 -29.22
C GLY A 170 4.27 -4.19 -29.50
N GLY A 171 4.68 -4.00 -30.77
CA GLY A 171 5.77 -3.11 -31.13
C GLY A 171 5.50 -1.65 -30.77
N GLY A 172 5.65 -1.31 -29.52
CA GLY A 172 5.46 0.00 -28.91
C GLY A 172 6.40 0.12 -27.74
N ASN A 173 7.19 1.12 -27.79
CA ASN A 173 8.18 1.67 -26.88
C ASN A 173 8.35 0.93 -25.54
N PRO A 174 9.57 0.52 -25.19
CA PRO A 174 9.83 -0.14 -23.92
C PRO A 174 9.31 0.72 -22.76
N ASN A 175 8.80 0.02 -21.75
CA ASN A 175 8.60 0.53 -20.38
C ASN A 175 9.51 1.73 -20.12
N PRO A 176 9.03 2.87 -19.63
CA PRO A 176 9.90 3.99 -19.34
C PRO A 176 11.12 3.45 -18.61
N THR A 177 12.25 3.52 -19.29
CA THR A 177 13.57 3.21 -18.73
C THR A 177 13.58 3.92 -17.37
N PRO A 178 13.95 3.25 -16.28
CA PRO A 178 14.14 3.94 -15.02
C PRO A 178 14.99 5.16 -15.37
N THR A 179 14.47 6.35 -15.09
CA THR A 179 15.22 7.60 -15.27
C THR A 179 16.61 7.31 -14.75
N PRO A 180 17.67 7.51 -15.53
CA PRO A 180 19.00 7.17 -15.09
C PRO A 180 19.18 7.77 -13.72
N THR A 181 19.53 6.94 -12.75
CA THR A 181 20.00 7.39 -11.45
C THR A 181 21.02 8.45 -11.74
N VAL A 182 20.69 9.70 -11.54
CA VAL A 182 21.65 10.79 -11.63
C VAL A 182 22.80 10.36 -10.73
N THR A 183 23.96 10.09 -11.35
CA THR A 183 25.22 9.92 -10.65
C THR A 183 25.27 11.05 -9.62
N PRO A 184 25.50 10.78 -8.33
CA PRO A 184 25.48 11.83 -7.33
C PRO A 184 26.50 12.88 -7.75
N THR A 185 26.01 14.01 -8.25
CA THR A 185 26.80 15.23 -8.34
C THR A 185 27.30 15.51 -6.91
N PRO A 186 28.58 15.85 -6.70
CA PRO A 186 29.08 16.08 -5.37
C PRO A 186 28.16 17.03 -4.63
N ASN A 187 27.69 16.54 -3.46
CA ASN A 187 26.78 17.16 -2.53
C ASN A 187 27.09 18.66 -2.35
N PRO A 188 26.25 19.60 -2.78
CA PRO A 188 26.39 20.97 -2.32
C PRO A 188 26.24 20.96 -0.81
N THR A 189 27.16 21.61 -0.12
CA THR A 189 27.15 21.92 1.32
C THR A 189 25.70 22.16 1.76
N PRO A 190 25.20 21.51 2.85
CA PRO A 190 23.81 21.61 3.25
C PRO A 190 23.48 23.08 3.52
N THR A 191 22.69 23.66 2.63
CA THR A 191 21.92 24.87 2.93
C THR A 191 21.03 24.51 4.12
N PRO A 192 20.97 25.33 5.18
CA PRO A 192 20.16 25.02 6.35
C PRO A 192 18.73 24.72 5.88
N THR A 193 18.28 23.48 6.13
CA THR A 193 16.92 23.04 5.93
C THR A 193 16.00 24.04 6.63
N PRO A 194 15.03 24.68 5.94
CA PRO A 194 14.08 25.51 6.63
C PRO A 194 13.40 24.65 7.70
N THR A 195 13.47 25.09 8.93
CA THR A 195 12.72 24.52 10.06
C THR A 195 11.28 24.36 9.60
N PRO A 196 10.68 23.15 9.66
CA PRO A 196 9.31 22.98 9.22
C PRO A 196 8.42 23.91 10.05
N THR A 197 7.93 24.96 9.43
CA THR A 197 6.90 25.81 10.01
C THR A 197 5.69 24.92 10.17
N THR A 198 5.32 24.62 11.40
CA THR A 198 4.18 23.76 11.74
C THR A 198 2.93 24.41 11.17
N PRO A 199 2.24 23.85 10.17
CA PRO A 199 0.92 24.32 9.82
C PRO A 199 0.00 23.99 10.99
N SER A 200 -0.23 24.94 11.88
CA SER A 200 -1.30 24.87 12.86
C SER A 200 -2.48 25.68 12.29
N GLY A 201 -3.58 25.02 12.02
CA GLY A 201 -4.74 25.68 11.42
C GLY A 201 -5.83 24.69 11.03
N THR A 202 -6.85 25.19 10.36
CA THR A 202 -7.90 24.34 9.79
C THR A 202 -7.35 23.51 8.64
N TRP A 203 -7.69 22.23 8.58
CA TRP A 203 -7.34 21.35 7.47
C TRP A 203 -7.80 21.92 6.13
N LYS A 204 -6.94 21.78 5.12
CA LYS A 204 -7.23 22.29 3.77
C LYS A 204 -6.68 21.34 2.71
N ALA A 205 -7.51 21.00 1.73
CA ALA A 205 -7.06 20.27 0.53
C ALA A 205 -5.99 21.07 -0.24
N GLY A 206 -5.02 20.39 -0.85
CA GLY A 206 -3.89 20.96 -1.56
C GLY A 206 -2.72 21.38 -0.64
N THR A 207 -2.85 21.25 0.67
CA THR A 207 -1.78 21.59 1.64
C THR A 207 -0.89 20.38 1.88
N ALA A 208 0.43 20.58 1.85
CA ALA A 208 1.40 19.58 2.27
C ALA A 208 1.52 19.56 3.79
N TYR A 209 1.31 18.39 4.39
CA TYR A 209 1.44 18.15 5.82
C TYR A 209 2.60 17.20 6.09
N ALA A 210 3.43 17.55 7.06
CA ALA A 210 4.50 16.70 7.57
C ALA A 210 4.02 15.90 8.79
N VAL A 211 4.69 14.79 9.09
CA VAL A 211 4.44 14.01 10.31
C VAL A 211 4.56 14.92 11.53
N GLY A 212 3.58 14.84 12.42
CA GLY A 212 3.50 15.68 13.63
C GLY A 212 2.75 17.00 13.46
N ASN A 213 2.46 17.46 12.21
CA ASN A 213 1.61 18.63 12.02
C ASN A 213 0.22 18.41 12.64
N THR A 214 -0.34 19.44 13.24
CA THR A 214 -1.69 19.40 13.83
C THR A 214 -2.63 20.30 13.05
N VAL A 215 -3.86 19.83 12.84
CA VAL A 215 -4.92 20.59 12.17
C VAL A 215 -6.23 20.43 12.94
N THR A 216 -7.13 21.39 12.76
CA THR A 216 -8.52 21.27 13.19
C THR A 216 -9.42 20.97 12.00
N TYR A 217 -10.38 20.06 12.20
CA TYR A 217 -11.44 19.77 11.25
C TYR A 217 -12.75 19.54 12.01
N ASN A 218 -13.79 20.32 11.70
CA ASN A 218 -15.07 20.31 12.42
C ASN A 218 -14.93 20.41 13.94
N GLY A 219 -14.01 21.26 14.42
CA GLY A 219 -13.80 21.50 15.86
C GLY A 219 -12.98 20.39 16.57
N VAL A 220 -12.51 19.38 15.86
CA VAL A 220 -11.67 18.29 16.40
C VAL A 220 -10.25 18.48 15.92
N THR A 221 -9.27 18.27 16.83
CA THR A 221 -7.84 18.35 16.50
C THR A 221 -7.33 16.99 16.06
N TYR A 222 -6.52 16.99 15.00
CA TYR A 222 -5.86 15.81 14.42
C TYR A 222 -4.38 16.08 14.24
N ARG A 223 -3.57 15.04 14.43
CA ARG A 223 -2.13 15.03 14.15
C ARG A 223 -1.87 14.24 12.89
N CYS A 224 -1.09 14.80 11.97
CA CYS A 224 -0.60 14.08 10.80
C CYS A 224 0.38 12.97 11.24
N VAL A 225 0.06 11.72 10.89
CA VAL A 225 0.89 10.54 11.21
C VAL A 225 1.72 10.10 10.02
N GLN A 226 1.40 10.60 8.82
CA GLN A 226 2.16 10.34 7.59
C GLN A 226 2.22 11.60 6.74
N ALA A 227 3.43 11.97 6.28
CA ALA A 227 3.62 13.13 5.41
C ALA A 227 2.89 12.94 4.08
N HIS A 228 2.05 13.90 3.69
CA HIS A 228 1.26 13.86 2.46
C HIS A 228 0.83 15.25 2.02
N THR A 229 0.43 15.38 0.76
CA THR A 229 -0.34 16.54 0.30
C THR A 229 -1.83 16.17 0.37
N ALA A 230 -2.60 16.89 1.18
CA ALA A 230 -4.01 16.60 1.37
C ALA A 230 -4.82 16.79 0.08
N LEU A 231 -5.70 15.88 -0.22
CA LEU A 231 -6.62 15.94 -1.34
C LEU A 231 -8.05 16.17 -0.82
N ALA A 232 -8.93 16.69 -1.67
CA ALA A 232 -10.36 16.72 -1.36
C ALA A 232 -10.85 15.28 -1.12
N GLY A 233 -11.60 15.04 -0.05
CA GLY A 233 -11.98 13.71 0.40
C GLY A 233 -11.01 13.10 1.44
N TRP A 234 -9.84 13.71 1.67
CA TRP A 234 -8.85 13.27 2.67
C TRP A 234 -8.97 14.05 3.98
N GLU A 235 -10.18 14.49 4.31
CA GLU A 235 -10.46 15.09 5.60
C GLU A 235 -10.08 14.13 6.75
N PRO A 236 -9.51 14.63 7.84
CA PRO A 236 -8.96 13.81 8.91
C PRO A 236 -9.83 12.64 9.41
N PRO A 237 -11.16 12.78 9.56
CA PRO A 237 -12.00 11.64 9.94
C PRO A 237 -12.09 10.53 8.89
N ASN A 238 -11.90 10.86 7.62
CA ASN A 238 -12.08 9.93 6.49
C ASN A 238 -10.84 9.07 6.23
N VAL A 239 -9.66 9.52 6.67
CA VAL A 239 -8.36 8.87 6.39
C VAL A 239 -7.53 8.68 7.67
N PRO A 240 -7.95 7.80 8.57
CA PRO A 240 -7.28 7.56 9.85
C PRO A 240 -5.82 7.06 9.69
N ALA A 241 -5.47 6.53 8.52
CA ALA A 241 -4.08 6.19 8.19
C ALA A 241 -3.16 7.41 8.06
N LEU A 242 -3.71 8.60 7.78
CA LEU A 242 -2.96 9.85 7.63
C LEU A 242 -3.09 10.74 8.85
N TRP A 243 -4.14 10.58 9.64
CA TRP A 243 -4.51 11.47 10.74
C TRP A 243 -4.91 10.72 12.00
N GLN A 244 -4.33 11.10 13.12
CA GLN A 244 -4.69 10.63 14.44
C GLN A 244 -5.42 11.75 15.19
N ARG A 245 -6.58 11.45 15.75
CA ARG A 245 -7.28 12.37 16.65
C ARG A 245 -6.44 12.57 17.94
N VAL A 246 -6.28 13.81 18.40
CA VAL A 246 -5.54 14.21 19.61
C VAL A 246 -6.39 15.03 20.55
#